data_622a3b9e3097b593b4dddefaad997252
#
_entry.id   622a3b9e3097b593b4dddefaad997252
#
_cell.length_a   1.000
_cell.length_b   1.000
_cell.length_c   1.000
_cell.angle_alpha   90.00
_cell.angle_beta   90.00
_cell.angle_gamma   90.00
#
_symmetry.space_group_name_H-M   'P 1'
#
loop_
_entity.id
_entity.type
_entity.pdbx_description
1 polymer ?
#
loop_
_entity_poly.entity_id
_entity_poly.type
_entity_poly.pdbx_seq_one_letter_code
_entity_poly.pdbx_strand_id
1 'polypeptide(L)'
;MRRRFALALVAALAGTIAPVAGLAQLDPDDFANRPAEPAPLAPQSLLLDLAVAGKRLVAVGERGHVLLSDDQGATWRQAKSVPTRVMLTAVFFADEDYGWATGHDETIINTVDGGETWTRSHFSADAQQPLLDLWFANRVSGIAVGAYGAYFTTNDGGRHWASSKFAPPPATASVDDADVPPDYHLNRIVGVGNRLYIAAEAGQLYRSDDRGATWRALPSPYEGSFFGLLPIRGDGLLAFGLRGHLYRSADAGENWVELPSHTTAMLTDGIAVNDLRVVIGGLAGVLLVSGDAGETFRLTQQEDRKGVSALLPGPAGTVVVAGEGGVRTIRLEPLAAAGS
;
A
#
# COMPACT_ATOMS: atom_id res chain seq x y z
N MET A 1 -48.32 -56.74 59.95
CA MET A 1 -48.27 -55.30 59.73
C MET A 1 -47.48 -55.02 58.46
N ARG A 2 -48.19 -54.74 57.35
CA ARG A 2 -47.60 -54.46 56.03
C ARG A 2 -47.64 -52.96 55.76
N ARG A 3 -46.47 -52.33 55.70
CA ARG A 3 -46.37 -50.90 55.25
C ARG A 3 -46.18 -50.87 53.71
N ARG A 4 -47.12 -50.24 53.06
CA ARG A 4 -47.07 -49.97 51.63
C ARG A 4 -46.28 -48.70 51.40
N PHE A 5 -45.19 -48.74 50.62
CA PHE A 5 -44.50 -47.60 50.09
C PHE A 5 -45.17 -47.15 48.79
N ALA A 6 -45.56 -45.90 48.75
CA ALA A 6 -46.07 -45.25 47.52
C ALA A 6 -44.86 -44.74 46.70
N LEU A 7 -44.78 -45.20 45.46
CA LEU A 7 -43.80 -44.70 44.49
C LEU A 7 -44.42 -43.43 43.84
N ALA A 8 -43.74 -42.29 44.03
CA ALA A 8 -44.04 -41.06 43.31
C ALA A 8 -43.31 -41.06 41.96
N LEU A 9 -44.09 -40.97 40.87
CA LEU A 9 -43.60 -40.87 39.49
C LEU A 9 -43.21 -39.43 39.22
N VAL A 10 -41.92 -39.16 39.06
CA VAL A 10 -41.42 -37.87 38.61
C VAL A 10 -41.40 -37.91 37.07
N ALA A 11 -42.26 -37.18 36.42
CA ALA A 11 -42.28 -36.98 34.98
C ALA A 11 -41.17 -35.96 34.62
N ALA A 12 -40.10 -36.42 33.97
CA ALA A 12 -39.11 -35.56 33.41
C ALA A 12 -39.62 -34.94 32.07
N LEU A 13 -39.85 -33.65 32.07
CA LEU A 13 -40.03 -32.89 30.82
C LEU A 13 -38.70 -32.82 30.08
N ALA A 14 -38.53 -33.61 29.05
CA ALA A 14 -37.45 -33.45 28.07
C ALA A 14 -37.81 -32.28 27.16
N GLY A 15 -37.33 -31.10 27.50
CA GLY A 15 -37.37 -29.95 26.60
C GLY A 15 -36.43 -30.20 25.40
N THR A 16 -36.98 -30.35 24.22
CA THR A 16 -36.22 -30.36 22.98
C THR A 16 -35.66 -28.94 22.75
N ILE A 17 -34.35 -28.79 23.03
CA ILE A 17 -33.61 -27.62 22.60
C ILE A 17 -33.49 -27.74 21.07
N ALA A 18 -34.26 -26.91 20.34
CA ALA A 18 -34.09 -26.72 18.91
C ALA A 18 -32.65 -26.23 18.67
N PRO A 19 -31.88 -26.80 17.73
CA PRO A 19 -30.58 -26.27 17.39
C PRO A 19 -30.79 -24.83 16.93
N VAL A 20 -30.13 -23.88 17.61
CA VAL A 20 -29.95 -22.51 17.10
C VAL A 20 -29.35 -22.68 15.72
N ALA A 21 -30.03 -22.21 14.68
CA ALA A 21 -29.50 -22.20 13.33
C ALA A 21 -28.09 -21.58 13.41
N GLY A 22 -27.07 -22.42 13.16
CA GLY A 22 -25.70 -22.00 13.23
C GLY A 22 -25.53 -20.77 12.34
N LEU A 23 -24.91 -19.73 12.86
CA LEU A 23 -24.35 -18.67 12.04
C LEU A 23 -23.52 -19.41 10.99
N ALA A 24 -23.99 -19.39 9.74
CA ALA A 24 -23.25 -19.97 8.64
C ALA A 24 -21.87 -19.30 8.70
N GLN A 25 -20.84 -20.07 8.99
CA GLN A 25 -19.48 -19.59 8.95
C GLN A 25 -19.28 -19.13 7.52
N LEU A 26 -19.15 -17.82 7.31
CA LEU A 26 -18.95 -17.26 5.99
C LEU A 26 -17.68 -17.89 5.46
N ASP A 27 -17.79 -18.62 4.35
CA ASP A 27 -16.65 -19.16 3.64
C ASP A 27 -15.74 -17.97 3.27
N PRO A 28 -14.47 -17.93 3.70
CA PRO A 28 -13.55 -16.87 3.31
C PRO A 28 -13.50 -16.65 1.80
N ASP A 29 -13.58 -17.74 1.03
CA ASP A 29 -13.66 -17.69 -0.43
C ASP A 29 -14.93 -16.98 -0.94
N ASP A 30 -16.06 -17.13 -0.27
CA ASP A 30 -17.32 -16.47 -0.64
C ASP A 30 -17.23 -14.94 -0.43
N PHE A 31 -16.57 -14.47 0.61
CA PHE A 31 -16.41 -13.04 0.87
C PHE A 31 -15.47 -12.37 -0.16
N ALA A 32 -14.32 -12.98 -0.42
CA ALA A 32 -13.36 -12.47 -1.39
C ALA A 32 -13.89 -12.49 -2.83
N ASN A 33 -14.82 -13.41 -3.12
CA ASN A 33 -15.46 -13.55 -4.43
C ASN A 33 -16.67 -12.60 -4.63
N ARG A 34 -17.09 -11.88 -3.59
CA ARG A 34 -18.18 -10.92 -3.73
C ARG A 34 -17.68 -9.60 -4.33
N PRO A 35 -18.42 -9.00 -5.25
CA PRO A 35 -18.06 -7.68 -5.75
C PRO A 35 -18.19 -6.61 -4.67
N ALA A 36 -17.40 -5.54 -4.77
CA ALA A 36 -17.57 -4.37 -3.92
C ALA A 36 -18.98 -3.80 -4.04
N GLU A 37 -19.54 -3.37 -2.90
CA GLU A 37 -20.88 -2.80 -2.85
C GLU A 37 -20.85 -1.28 -3.00
N PRO A 38 -21.89 -0.69 -3.63
CA PRO A 38 -22.07 0.76 -3.60
C PRO A 38 -22.20 1.27 -2.16
N ALA A 39 -21.34 2.21 -1.79
CA ALA A 39 -21.31 2.83 -0.47
C ALA A 39 -21.22 4.36 -0.60
N PRO A 40 -22.29 5.11 -0.27
CA PRO A 40 -22.28 6.58 -0.41
C PRO A 40 -21.16 7.27 0.37
N LEU A 41 -20.67 6.65 1.44
CA LEU A 41 -19.57 7.17 2.28
C LEU A 41 -18.20 6.61 1.91
N ALA A 42 -18.06 5.83 0.82
CA ALA A 42 -16.77 5.31 0.39
C ALA A 42 -15.66 6.38 0.25
N PRO A 43 -15.93 7.62 -0.20
CA PRO A 43 -14.92 8.68 -0.20
C PRO A 43 -14.41 9.11 1.18
N GLN A 44 -15.08 8.70 2.27
CA GLN A 44 -14.72 9.00 3.67
C GLN A 44 -14.15 7.78 4.41
N SER A 45 -14.11 6.62 3.76
CA SER A 45 -13.58 5.37 4.33
C SER A 45 -12.05 5.30 4.26
N LEU A 46 -11.46 4.28 4.85
CA LEU A 46 -10.00 4.09 4.80
C LEU A 46 -9.57 3.79 3.36
N LEU A 47 -8.73 4.67 2.83
CA LEU A 47 -8.10 4.51 1.52
C LEU A 47 -6.59 4.44 1.68
N LEU A 48 -5.94 3.54 0.94
CA LEU A 48 -4.56 3.20 1.18
C LEU A 48 -3.61 3.73 0.09
N ASP A 49 -4.10 3.84 -1.15
CA ASP A 49 -3.23 4.30 -2.25
C ASP A 49 -3.97 5.14 -3.29
N LEU A 50 -3.19 5.90 -4.05
CA LEU A 50 -3.63 6.82 -5.08
C LEU A 50 -2.78 6.67 -6.36
N ALA A 51 -3.43 6.71 -7.52
CA ALA A 51 -2.75 6.73 -8.81
C ALA A 51 -3.39 7.75 -9.77
N VAL A 52 -2.64 8.06 -10.82
CA VAL A 52 -3.10 8.92 -11.93
C VAL A 52 -3.30 8.08 -13.19
N ALA A 53 -4.52 8.10 -13.75
CA ALA A 53 -4.89 7.49 -15.02
C ALA A 53 -5.16 8.61 -16.05
N GLY A 54 -4.12 9.09 -16.72
CA GLY A 54 -4.21 10.26 -17.60
C GLY A 54 -4.55 11.54 -16.83
N LYS A 55 -5.82 11.97 -16.87
CA LYS A 55 -6.32 13.12 -16.08
C LYS A 55 -7.14 12.71 -14.85
N ARG A 56 -7.51 11.43 -14.78
CA ARG A 56 -8.30 10.87 -13.70
C ARG A 56 -7.43 10.53 -12.51
N LEU A 57 -7.91 10.79 -11.31
CA LEU A 57 -7.34 10.25 -10.08
C LEU A 57 -8.11 9.01 -9.68
N VAL A 58 -7.38 8.01 -9.20
CA VAL A 58 -7.92 6.72 -8.74
C VAL A 58 -7.45 6.49 -7.32
N ALA A 59 -8.36 6.15 -6.40
CA ALA A 59 -8.03 5.78 -5.02
C ALA A 59 -8.54 4.37 -4.73
N VAL A 60 -7.78 3.60 -3.94
CA VAL A 60 -8.16 2.24 -3.52
C VAL A 60 -8.05 2.07 -2.00
N GLY A 61 -8.82 1.13 -1.45
CA GLY A 61 -8.76 0.88 -0.01
C GLY A 61 -9.66 -0.24 0.48
N GLU A 62 -10.21 -0.03 1.68
CA GLU A 62 -11.01 -1.06 2.35
C GLU A 62 -12.23 -1.49 1.53
N ARG A 63 -12.71 -2.73 1.78
CA ARG A 63 -13.93 -3.31 1.18
C ARG A 63 -13.95 -3.34 -0.34
N GLY A 64 -12.76 -3.36 -0.99
CA GLY A 64 -12.64 -3.31 -2.44
C GLY A 64 -13.04 -1.96 -3.03
N HIS A 65 -13.04 -0.89 -2.24
CA HIS A 65 -13.35 0.43 -2.75
C HIS A 65 -12.31 0.85 -3.79
N VAL A 66 -12.82 1.20 -4.97
CA VAL A 66 -12.09 1.91 -6.01
C VAL A 66 -12.88 3.18 -6.31
N LEU A 67 -12.24 4.33 -6.10
CA LEU A 67 -12.85 5.64 -6.29
C LEU A 67 -12.18 6.37 -7.43
N LEU A 68 -12.96 7.10 -8.19
CA LEU A 68 -12.55 7.83 -9.38
C LEU A 68 -12.91 9.31 -9.23
N SER A 69 -11.96 10.18 -9.58
CA SER A 69 -12.18 11.61 -9.68
C SER A 69 -11.73 12.10 -11.06
N ASP A 70 -12.63 12.75 -11.78
CA ASP A 70 -12.37 13.33 -13.11
C ASP A 70 -12.15 14.87 -13.04
N ASP A 71 -12.13 15.44 -11.82
CA ASP A 71 -12.04 16.87 -11.53
C ASP A 71 -10.92 17.24 -10.54
N GLN A 72 -9.79 16.52 -10.62
CA GLN A 72 -8.58 16.74 -9.81
C GLN A 72 -8.80 16.58 -8.28
N GLY A 73 -9.71 15.68 -7.89
CA GLY A 73 -9.98 15.38 -6.49
C GLY A 73 -11.08 16.23 -5.84
N ALA A 74 -11.79 17.06 -6.61
CA ALA A 74 -12.90 17.85 -6.07
C ALA A 74 -14.13 16.98 -5.74
N THR A 75 -14.45 16.02 -6.60
CA THR A 75 -15.51 15.03 -6.36
C THR A 75 -15.03 13.61 -6.65
N TRP A 76 -15.62 12.65 -5.95
CA TRP A 76 -15.27 11.24 -6.05
C TRP A 76 -16.51 10.36 -6.19
N ARG A 77 -16.44 9.34 -7.03
CA ARG A 77 -17.46 8.30 -7.20
C ARG A 77 -16.81 6.93 -7.21
N GLN A 78 -17.55 5.90 -6.86
CA GLN A 78 -17.06 4.53 -7.00
C GLN A 78 -16.97 4.09 -8.47
N ALA A 79 -16.03 3.18 -8.74
CA ALA A 79 -15.97 2.42 -9.97
C ALA A 79 -17.28 1.61 -10.18
N LYS A 80 -17.62 1.31 -11.43
CA LYS A 80 -18.88 0.61 -11.76
C LYS A 80 -18.89 -0.84 -11.30
N SER A 81 -17.73 -1.49 -11.35
CA SER A 81 -17.60 -2.90 -10.98
C SER A 81 -16.19 -3.20 -10.48
N VAL A 82 -16.09 -3.77 -9.26
CA VAL A 82 -14.85 -4.28 -8.66
C VAL A 82 -15.13 -5.69 -8.14
N PRO A 83 -14.40 -6.72 -8.57
CA PRO A 83 -14.76 -8.14 -8.37
C PRO A 83 -14.33 -8.70 -7.02
N THR A 84 -14.13 -7.85 -6.01
CA THR A 84 -13.66 -8.26 -4.68
C THR A 84 -14.07 -7.27 -3.60
N ARG A 85 -14.12 -7.74 -2.34
CA ARG A 85 -14.28 -6.92 -1.13
C ARG A 85 -13.06 -6.93 -0.24
N VAL A 86 -11.99 -7.58 -0.65
CA VAL A 86 -10.75 -7.51 0.14
C VAL A 86 -10.22 -6.08 0.17
N MET A 87 -9.45 -5.77 1.18
CA MET A 87 -8.74 -4.49 1.25
C MET A 87 -7.72 -4.41 0.11
N LEU A 88 -7.84 -3.38 -0.72
CA LEU A 88 -6.86 -3.06 -1.76
C LEU A 88 -5.77 -2.16 -1.15
N THR A 89 -4.52 -2.52 -1.36
CA THR A 89 -3.34 -1.91 -0.71
C THR A 89 -2.60 -0.94 -1.60
N ALA A 90 -2.57 -1.20 -2.91
CA ALA A 90 -1.87 -0.36 -3.88
C ALA A 90 -2.56 -0.35 -5.24
N VAL A 91 -2.32 0.73 -6.01
CA VAL A 91 -2.85 0.91 -7.37
C VAL A 91 -1.82 1.58 -8.26
N PHE A 92 -1.69 1.09 -9.50
CA PHE A 92 -0.77 1.61 -10.51
C PHE A 92 -1.46 1.71 -11.86
N PHE A 93 -1.17 2.76 -12.62
CA PHE A 93 -1.60 2.92 -14.00
C PHE A 93 -0.38 3.12 -14.91
N ALA A 94 -0.30 2.34 -15.98
CA ALA A 94 0.72 2.49 -17.01
C ALA A 94 0.37 3.64 -17.99
N ASP A 95 -0.90 3.95 -18.11
CA ASP A 95 -1.46 5.05 -18.90
C ASP A 95 -2.91 5.37 -18.47
N GLU A 96 -3.67 6.08 -19.30
CA GLU A 96 -5.04 6.51 -18.98
C GLU A 96 -6.06 5.36 -18.88
N ASP A 97 -5.81 4.23 -19.57
CA ASP A 97 -6.75 3.10 -19.65
C ASP A 97 -6.32 1.92 -18.79
N TYR A 98 -5.02 1.57 -18.80
CA TYR A 98 -4.50 0.32 -18.25
C TYR A 98 -3.94 0.50 -16.84
N GLY A 99 -4.57 -0.19 -15.89
CA GLY A 99 -4.17 -0.16 -14.49
C GLY A 99 -4.34 -1.50 -13.78
N TRP A 100 -3.66 -1.61 -12.63
CA TRP A 100 -3.71 -2.78 -11.74
C TRP A 100 -3.80 -2.31 -10.31
N ALA A 101 -4.42 -3.14 -9.46
CA ALA A 101 -4.41 -2.93 -8.01
C ALA A 101 -4.16 -4.26 -7.30
N THR A 102 -3.45 -4.19 -6.19
CA THR A 102 -3.17 -5.33 -5.32
C THR A 102 -3.88 -5.21 -4.00
N GLY A 103 -3.95 -6.31 -3.24
CA GLY A 103 -4.60 -6.32 -1.93
C GLY A 103 -4.32 -7.57 -1.11
N HIS A 104 -5.14 -7.74 -0.09
CA HIS A 104 -5.11 -8.92 0.77
C HIS A 104 -5.40 -10.20 -0.02
N ASP A 105 -5.02 -11.35 0.56
CA ASP A 105 -5.22 -12.69 0.00
C ASP A 105 -4.60 -12.83 -1.41
N GLU A 106 -3.41 -12.23 -1.60
CA GLU A 106 -2.69 -12.18 -2.88
C GLU A 106 -3.56 -11.67 -4.04
N THR A 107 -4.58 -10.87 -3.74
CA THR A 107 -5.49 -10.35 -4.77
C THR A 107 -4.76 -9.40 -5.72
N ILE A 108 -4.92 -9.64 -7.03
CA ILE A 108 -4.57 -8.69 -8.08
C ILE A 108 -5.76 -8.53 -9.00
N ILE A 109 -6.16 -7.28 -9.22
CA ILE A 109 -7.20 -6.90 -10.18
C ILE A 109 -6.61 -5.97 -11.23
N ASN A 110 -7.19 -5.97 -12.44
CA ASN A 110 -6.76 -5.10 -13.53
C ASN A 110 -7.94 -4.44 -14.23
N THR A 111 -7.68 -3.29 -14.83
CA THR A 111 -8.60 -2.52 -15.66
C THR A 111 -8.00 -2.19 -17.01
N VAL A 112 -8.87 -1.98 -18.01
CA VAL A 112 -8.50 -1.54 -19.38
C VAL A 112 -9.35 -0.34 -19.83
N ASP A 113 -10.09 0.27 -18.92
CA ASP A 113 -11.04 1.36 -19.17
C ASP A 113 -10.90 2.53 -18.16
N GLY A 114 -9.66 2.75 -17.70
CA GLY A 114 -9.36 3.85 -16.79
C GLY A 114 -9.97 3.67 -15.39
N GLY A 115 -10.14 2.42 -14.95
CA GLY A 115 -10.64 2.08 -13.61
C GLY A 115 -12.16 2.04 -13.47
N GLU A 116 -12.92 2.17 -14.56
CA GLU A 116 -14.39 2.07 -14.50
C GLU A 116 -14.84 0.65 -14.13
N THR A 117 -14.23 -0.36 -14.75
CA THR A 117 -14.47 -1.77 -14.45
C THR A 117 -13.18 -2.53 -14.22
N TRP A 118 -13.22 -3.49 -13.31
CA TRP A 118 -12.07 -4.28 -12.92
C TRP A 118 -12.34 -5.78 -13.07
N THR A 119 -11.30 -6.51 -13.42
CA THR A 119 -11.31 -7.98 -13.51
C THR A 119 -10.24 -8.53 -12.56
N ARG A 120 -10.52 -9.65 -11.89
CA ARG A 120 -9.53 -10.30 -11.04
C ARG A 120 -8.63 -11.19 -11.88
N SER A 121 -7.32 -10.99 -11.79
CA SER A 121 -6.32 -11.76 -12.50
C SER A 121 -5.52 -12.71 -11.61
N HIS A 122 -5.47 -12.46 -10.30
CA HIS A 122 -4.86 -13.35 -9.31
C HIS A 122 -5.59 -13.28 -7.97
N PHE A 123 -5.57 -14.40 -7.23
CA PHE A 123 -6.15 -14.51 -5.89
C PHE A 123 -5.73 -15.83 -5.25
N SER A 124 -5.40 -15.82 -3.97
CA SER A 124 -5.12 -17.02 -3.18
C SER A 124 -5.54 -16.83 -1.72
N ALA A 125 -6.75 -17.27 -1.37
CA ALA A 125 -7.26 -17.22 0.01
C ALA A 125 -6.39 -18.04 0.98
N ASP A 126 -5.85 -19.16 0.52
CA ASP A 126 -5.03 -20.07 1.35
C ASP A 126 -3.69 -19.43 1.75
N ALA A 127 -3.16 -18.53 0.92
CA ALA A 127 -1.89 -17.87 1.19
C ALA A 127 -2.02 -16.88 2.36
N GLN A 128 -3.19 -16.26 2.55
CA GLN A 128 -3.45 -15.23 3.58
C GLN A 128 -2.37 -14.12 3.63
N GLN A 129 -1.74 -13.86 2.50
CA GLN A 129 -0.64 -12.90 2.38
C GLN A 129 -1.12 -11.66 1.62
N PRO A 130 -0.96 -10.44 2.18
CA PRO A 130 -1.21 -9.25 1.42
C PRO A 130 -0.07 -8.98 0.43
N LEU A 131 -0.41 -8.64 -0.80
CA LEU A 131 0.46 -7.87 -1.67
C LEU A 131 0.37 -6.41 -1.24
N LEU A 132 1.51 -5.72 -1.16
CA LEU A 132 1.61 -4.40 -0.55
C LEU A 132 1.83 -3.30 -1.57
N ASP A 133 2.51 -3.60 -2.69
CA ASP A 133 2.75 -2.62 -3.74
C ASP A 133 2.96 -3.30 -5.10
N LEU A 134 2.87 -2.51 -6.19
CA LEU A 134 3.10 -3.00 -7.56
C LEU A 134 3.66 -1.90 -8.46
N TRP A 135 4.39 -2.33 -9.48
CA TRP A 135 4.98 -1.47 -10.49
C TRP A 135 4.92 -2.12 -11.87
N PHE A 136 4.68 -1.32 -12.90
CA PHE A 136 4.71 -1.76 -14.28
C PHE A 136 5.65 -0.91 -15.12
N ALA A 137 6.47 -1.56 -15.94
CA ALA A 137 7.31 -0.89 -16.93
C ALA A 137 6.52 -0.36 -18.12
N ASN A 138 5.41 -1.00 -18.43
CA ASN A 138 4.50 -0.74 -19.54
C ASN A 138 3.22 -1.59 -19.35
N ARG A 139 2.32 -1.63 -20.35
CA ARG A 139 1.08 -2.44 -20.31
C ARG A 139 1.29 -3.96 -20.21
N VAL A 140 2.52 -4.46 -20.30
CA VAL A 140 2.81 -5.90 -20.44
C VAL A 140 3.59 -6.44 -19.25
N SER A 141 4.64 -5.73 -18.82
CA SER A 141 5.60 -6.23 -17.82
C SER A 141 5.44 -5.51 -16.51
N GLY A 142 5.20 -6.26 -15.44
CA GLY A 142 4.97 -5.74 -14.10
C GLY A 142 5.51 -6.65 -13.00
N ILE A 143 5.62 -6.07 -11.81
CA ILE A 143 6.05 -6.71 -10.58
C ILE A 143 5.06 -6.32 -9.47
N ALA A 144 4.64 -7.28 -8.65
CA ALA A 144 3.92 -7.04 -7.41
C ALA A 144 4.73 -7.63 -6.25
N VAL A 145 4.77 -6.91 -5.13
CA VAL A 145 5.54 -7.27 -3.94
C VAL A 145 4.64 -7.27 -2.71
N GLY A 146 5.03 -8.01 -1.67
CA GLY A 146 4.16 -8.10 -0.51
C GLY A 146 4.80 -8.69 0.73
N ALA A 147 3.94 -9.14 1.62
CA ALA A 147 4.32 -9.73 2.89
C ALA A 147 5.15 -11.01 2.72
N TYR A 148 6.03 -11.26 3.69
CA TYR A 148 6.84 -12.48 3.77
C TYR A 148 7.68 -12.77 2.52
N GLY A 149 8.16 -11.70 1.84
CA GLY A 149 8.96 -11.83 0.62
C GLY A 149 8.17 -12.22 -0.63
N ALA A 150 6.85 -12.07 -0.60
CA ALA A 150 6.02 -12.31 -1.78
C ALA A 150 6.48 -11.44 -2.96
N TYR A 151 6.77 -12.08 -4.09
CA TYR A 151 7.27 -11.45 -5.29
C TYR A 151 6.66 -12.11 -6.52
N PHE A 152 5.88 -11.35 -7.26
CA PHE A 152 5.15 -11.80 -8.44
C PHE A 152 5.59 -11.02 -9.66
N THR A 153 5.73 -11.69 -10.80
CA THR A 153 6.05 -11.06 -12.07
C THR A 153 5.03 -11.43 -13.13
N THR A 154 4.79 -10.51 -14.05
CA THR A 154 4.00 -10.74 -15.26
C THR A 154 4.74 -10.20 -16.48
N ASN A 155 4.51 -10.84 -17.63
CA ASN A 155 4.97 -10.39 -18.95
C ASN A 155 3.86 -10.42 -20.01
N ASP A 156 2.60 -10.48 -19.56
CA ASP A 156 1.42 -10.53 -20.41
C ASP A 156 0.29 -9.56 -19.96
N GLY A 157 0.66 -8.53 -19.21
CA GLY A 157 -0.26 -7.50 -18.73
C GLY A 157 -1.08 -7.94 -17.51
N GLY A 158 -0.56 -8.89 -16.73
CA GLY A 158 -1.22 -9.40 -15.53
C GLY A 158 -2.27 -10.46 -15.81
N ARG A 159 -2.34 -11.05 -17.02
CA ARG A 159 -3.21 -12.20 -17.29
C ARG A 159 -2.75 -13.44 -16.54
N HIS A 160 -1.42 -13.59 -16.41
CA HIS A 160 -0.78 -14.61 -15.59
C HIS A 160 0.30 -13.98 -14.73
N TRP A 161 0.41 -14.47 -13.50
CA TRP A 161 1.42 -14.05 -12.55
C TRP A 161 2.28 -15.25 -12.13
N ALA A 162 3.58 -15.09 -12.26
CA ALA A 162 4.56 -16.07 -11.78
C ALA A 162 5.00 -15.66 -10.38
N SER A 163 4.70 -16.50 -9.39
CA SER A 163 5.15 -16.32 -8.01
C SER A 163 6.58 -16.82 -7.84
N SER A 164 7.39 -16.08 -7.11
CA SER A 164 8.71 -16.50 -6.67
C SER A 164 9.00 -15.93 -5.29
N LYS A 165 9.97 -16.54 -4.58
CA LYS A 165 10.45 -15.96 -3.33
C LYS A 165 11.54 -14.93 -3.65
N PHE A 166 11.40 -13.73 -3.09
CA PHE A 166 12.42 -12.69 -3.23
C PHE A 166 13.64 -13.04 -2.38
N ALA A 167 14.76 -13.30 -3.01
CA ALA A 167 16.00 -13.75 -2.35
C ALA A 167 17.23 -13.12 -2.99
N PRO A 168 17.42 -11.79 -2.90
CA PRO A 168 18.63 -11.15 -3.38
C PRO A 168 19.82 -11.55 -2.50
N PRO A 169 21.05 -11.59 -3.05
CA PRO A 169 22.25 -11.82 -2.24
C PRO A 169 22.38 -10.72 -1.18
N PRO A 170 22.78 -11.07 0.07
CA PRO A 170 22.99 -10.11 1.14
C PRO A 170 24.07 -9.08 0.77
N ALA A 171 23.96 -7.85 1.30
CA ALA A 171 24.93 -6.77 1.05
C ALA A 171 26.34 -7.11 1.59
N THR A 172 26.41 -7.93 2.64
CA THR A 172 27.64 -8.46 3.23
C THR A 172 27.49 -9.97 3.35
N ALA A 173 28.06 -10.71 2.40
CA ALA A 173 28.06 -12.18 2.46
C ALA A 173 29.00 -12.67 3.56
N SER A 174 28.47 -13.04 4.72
CA SER A 174 29.05 -14.09 5.53
C SER A 174 28.51 -15.43 5.02
N VAL A 175 29.40 -16.39 4.77
CA VAL A 175 29.09 -17.66 4.09
C VAL A 175 28.15 -18.56 4.88
N ASP A 176 27.82 -18.21 6.12
CA ASP A 176 27.04 -19.02 7.07
C ASP A 176 25.55 -18.67 7.11
N ASP A 177 25.09 -17.56 6.49
CA ASP A 177 23.70 -17.10 6.52
C ASP A 177 22.93 -17.34 5.20
N ALA A 178 23.49 -18.13 4.26
CA ALA A 178 23.00 -18.22 2.88
C ALA A 178 21.74 -19.09 2.69
N ASP A 179 21.24 -19.79 3.71
CA ASP A 179 20.26 -20.88 3.48
C ASP A 179 18.80 -20.53 3.78
N VAL A 180 18.46 -19.37 4.30
CA VAL A 180 17.06 -18.96 4.51
C VAL A 180 16.84 -17.56 3.95
N PRO A 181 16.08 -17.40 2.85
CA PRO A 181 15.66 -16.07 2.41
C PRO A 181 14.89 -15.39 3.53
N PRO A 182 15.21 -14.16 3.89
CA PRO A 182 14.48 -13.44 4.92
C PRO A 182 13.02 -13.27 4.52
N ASP A 183 12.11 -13.59 5.43
CA ASP A 183 10.65 -13.40 5.26
C ASP A 183 10.25 -11.93 5.54
N TYR A 184 11.05 -10.96 5.09
CA TYR A 184 10.74 -9.54 5.25
C TYR A 184 9.56 -9.12 4.38
N HIS A 185 8.71 -8.25 4.91
CA HIS A 185 7.70 -7.59 4.10
C HIS A 185 8.37 -6.62 3.12
N LEU A 186 8.06 -6.76 1.84
CA LEU A 186 8.47 -5.83 0.79
C LEU A 186 7.40 -4.75 0.70
N ASN A 187 7.66 -3.59 1.34
CA ASN A 187 6.62 -2.60 1.62
C ASN A 187 6.34 -1.66 0.44
N ARG A 188 7.35 -1.35 -0.38
CA ARG A 188 7.24 -0.41 -1.50
C ARG A 188 8.15 -0.81 -2.63
N ILE A 189 7.67 -0.68 -3.88
CA ILE A 189 8.49 -0.79 -5.09
C ILE A 189 8.34 0.49 -5.93
N VAL A 190 9.47 1.11 -6.30
CA VAL A 190 9.47 2.33 -7.12
C VAL A 190 10.44 2.21 -8.27
N GLY A 191 10.13 2.87 -9.40
CA GLY A 191 10.95 2.85 -10.59
C GLY A 191 11.38 4.24 -11.06
N VAL A 192 12.62 4.36 -11.51
CA VAL A 192 13.14 5.53 -12.21
C VAL A 192 14.03 5.10 -13.37
N GLY A 193 13.60 5.36 -14.59
CA GLY A 193 14.30 4.88 -15.80
C GLY A 193 14.33 3.35 -15.87
N ASN A 194 15.55 2.78 -15.87
CA ASN A 194 15.74 1.32 -15.83
C ASN A 194 15.96 0.77 -14.41
N ARG A 195 16.08 1.65 -13.42
CA ARG A 195 16.30 1.26 -12.02
C ARG A 195 15.00 1.04 -11.30
N LEU A 196 14.95 0.00 -10.50
CA LEU A 196 13.91 -0.23 -9.51
C LEU A 196 14.52 -0.27 -8.12
N TYR A 197 13.72 0.12 -7.14
CA TYR A 197 14.08 0.05 -5.74
C TYR A 197 12.96 -0.59 -4.94
N ILE A 198 13.32 -1.36 -3.92
CA ILE A 198 12.37 -1.91 -2.93
C ILE A 198 12.77 -1.43 -1.55
N ALA A 199 11.80 -0.87 -0.82
CA ALA A 199 11.87 -0.63 0.62
C ALA A 199 11.19 -1.78 1.36
N ALA A 200 11.83 -2.29 2.42
CA ALA A 200 11.33 -3.43 3.15
C ALA A 200 11.51 -3.27 4.67
N GLU A 201 11.08 -4.29 5.40
CA GLU A 201 11.27 -4.38 6.84
C GLU A 201 12.73 -4.56 7.24
N ALA A 202 12.99 -4.37 8.54
CA ALA A 202 14.29 -4.55 9.17
C ALA A 202 15.44 -3.80 8.44
N GLY A 203 15.13 -2.60 7.95
CA GLY A 203 16.11 -1.74 7.28
C GLY A 203 16.49 -2.18 5.87
N GLN A 204 15.84 -3.17 5.31
CA GLN A 204 16.25 -3.69 4.01
C GLN A 204 15.87 -2.71 2.89
N LEU A 205 16.85 -2.41 2.05
CA LEU A 205 16.72 -1.65 0.81
C LEU A 205 17.37 -2.43 -0.32
N TYR A 206 16.68 -2.49 -1.46
CA TYR A 206 17.19 -3.23 -2.62
C TYR A 206 17.14 -2.37 -3.88
N ARG A 207 18.05 -2.65 -4.80
CA ARG A 207 18.09 -2.01 -6.12
C ARG A 207 18.26 -3.04 -7.22
N SER A 208 17.56 -2.81 -8.31
CA SER A 208 17.75 -3.44 -9.61
C SER A 208 18.15 -2.38 -10.62
N ASP A 209 19.11 -2.68 -11.50
CA ASP A 209 19.53 -1.81 -12.61
C ASP A 209 19.00 -2.32 -13.96
N ASP A 210 18.26 -3.44 -13.97
CA ASP A 210 17.78 -4.17 -15.13
C ASP A 210 16.26 -4.46 -15.08
N ARG A 211 15.49 -3.53 -14.47
CA ARG A 211 14.02 -3.59 -14.36
C ARG A 211 13.50 -4.82 -13.61
N GLY A 212 14.21 -5.26 -12.58
CA GLY A 212 13.80 -6.35 -11.72
C GLY A 212 14.27 -7.73 -12.14
N ALA A 213 15.10 -7.85 -13.19
CA ALA A 213 15.67 -9.13 -13.59
C ALA A 213 16.70 -9.63 -12.56
N THR A 214 17.50 -8.72 -12.00
CA THR A 214 18.40 -9.01 -10.87
C THR A 214 18.29 -7.94 -9.80
N TRP A 215 18.51 -8.34 -8.55
CA TRP A 215 18.43 -7.45 -7.39
C TRP A 215 19.70 -7.55 -6.56
N ARG A 216 20.12 -6.44 -5.97
CA ARG A 216 21.16 -6.38 -4.96
C ARG A 216 20.70 -5.60 -3.73
N ALA A 217 21.16 -5.99 -2.57
CA ALA A 217 20.96 -5.21 -1.36
C ALA A 217 21.78 -3.91 -1.41
N LEU A 218 21.21 -2.84 -0.88
CA LEU A 218 21.87 -1.56 -0.66
C LEU A 218 22.36 -1.47 0.79
N PRO A 219 23.43 -0.72 1.07
CA PRO A 219 23.78 -0.35 2.43
C PRO A 219 22.60 0.35 3.09
N SER A 220 22.24 -0.06 4.30
CA SER A 220 21.16 0.55 5.04
C SER A 220 21.66 1.42 6.18
N PRO A 221 21.13 2.64 6.37
CA PRO A 221 21.49 3.50 7.48
C PRO A 221 20.66 3.21 8.75
N TYR A 222 19.71 2.28 8.72
CA TYR A 222 18.72 2.07 9.77
C TYR A 222 18.29 0.60 9.83
N GLU A 223 18.02 0.09 11.04
CA GLU A 223 17.58 -1.30 11.25
C GLU A 223 16.07 -1.47 11.34
N GLY A 224 15.31 -0.38 11.32
CA GLY A 224 13.83 -0.43 11.33
C GLY A 224 13.23 -0.42 9.94
N SER A 225 11.91 -0.63 9.86
CA SER A 225 11.19 -0.76 8.60
C SER A 225 11.08 0.56 7.83
N PHE A 226 11.36 0.50 6.53
CA PHE A 226 11.03 1.54 5.57
C PHE A 226 9.67 1.24 4.94
N PHE A 227 8.82 2.27 4.85
CA PHE A 227 7.51 2.21 4.20
C PHE A 227 7.43 3.01 2.90
N GLY A 228 8.38 3.91 2.69
CA GLY A 228 8.44 4.72 1.48
C GLY A 228 9.85 4.85 0.93
N LEU A 229 9.92 4.86 -0.38
CA LEU A 229 11.06 5.27 -1.19
C LEU A 229 10.57 6.27 -2.22
N LEU A 230 11.24 7.40 -2.33
CA LEU A 230 10.90 8.44 -3.30
C LEU A 230 12.13 8.83 -4.10
N PRO A 231 12.18 8.51 -5.39
CA PRO A 231 13.16 9.10 -6.30
C PRO A 231 12.94 10.62 -6.38
N ILE A 232 14.04 11.37 -6.25
CA ILE A 232 14.08 12.81 -6.42
C ILE A 232 15.06 13.17 -7.52
N ARG A 233 15.26 14.47 -7.78
CA ARG A 233 16.11 14.93 -8.89
C ARG A 233 17.48 14.24 -8.95
N GLY A 234 17.93 13.87 -10.15
CA GLY A 234 19.20 13.20 -10.42
C GLY A 234 19.21 11.74 -9.95
N ASP A 235 20.27 11.33 -9.28
CA ASP A 235 20.39 10.03 -8.61
C ASP A 235 19.92 10.08 -7.14
N GLY A 236 19.15 11.12 -6.79
CA GLY A 236 18.64 11.33 -5.43
C GLY A 236 17.53 10.37 -5.06
N LEU A 237 17.54 9.92 -3.80
CA LEU A 237 16.50 9.11 -3.18
C LEU A 237 16.20 9.62 -1.78
N LEU A 238 14.94 9.49 -1.37
CA LEU A 238 14.52 9.58 0.03
C LEU A 238 13.97 8.23 0.46
N ALA A 239 14.42 7.73 1.62
CA ALA A 239 13.89 6.55 2.28
C ALA A 239 13.34 6.97 3.64
N PHE A 240 12.12 6.54 3.94
CA PHE A 240 11.44 6.95 5.17
C PHE A 240 10.50 5.86 5.68
N GLY A 241 10.16 5.95 6.97
CA GLY A 241 9.30 4.93 7.55
C GLY A 241 9.04 5.04 9.04
N LEU A 242 9.32 3.96 9.75
CA LEU A 242 8.98 3.78 11.16
C LEU A 242 9.63 4.86 12.03
N ARG A 243 8.89 5.35 13.03
CA ARG A 243 9.33 6.35 14.01
C ARG A 243 9.81 7.69 13.42
N GLY A 244 9.35 8.02 12.20
CA GLY A 244 9.68 9.28 11.55
C GLY A 244 11.09 9.35 10.97
N HIS A 245 11.83 8.23 10.92
CA HIS A 245 13.14 8.22 10.30
C HIS A 245 13.03 8.57 8.83
N LEU A 246 13.93 9.47 8.40
CA LEU A 246 14.02 9.99 7.04
C LEU A 246 15.50 10.08 6.65
N TYR A 247 15.83 9.47 5.53
CA TYR A 247 17.19 9.44 5.00
C TYR A 247 17.21 9.92 3.55
N ARG A 248 18.30 10.59 3.18
CA ARG A 248 18.57 11.04 1.82
C ARG A 248 19.84 10.42 1.28
N SER A 249 19.76 9.90 0.07
CA SER A 249 20.90 9.53 -0.75
C SER A 249 21.03 10.49 -1.93
N ALA A 250 22.26 10.80 -2.34
CA ALA A 250 22.55 11.58 -3.55
C ALA A 250 23.16 10.73 -4.67
N ASP A 251 23.37 9.44 -4.44
CA ASP A 251 24.13 8.51 -5.26
C ASP A 251 23.41 7.17 -5.49
N ALA A 252 22.12 7.25 -5.73
CA ALA A 252 21.26 6.11 -6.06
C ALA A 252 21.23 5.00 -4.98
N GLY A 253 21.36 5.40 -3.70
CA GLY A 253 21.23 4.53 -2.54
C GLY A 253 22.55 3.92 -2.05
N GLU A 254 23.71 4.34 -2.57
CA GLU A 254 24.99 3.82 -2.10
C GLU A 254 25.39 4.41 -0.74
N ASN A 255 25.10 5.68 -0.50
CA ASN A 255 25.33 6.35 0.78
C ASN A 255 24.08 7.12 1.22
N TRP A 256 23.88 7.19 2.54
CA TRP A 256 22.70 7.81 3.13
C TRP A 256 23.07 8.81 4.23
N VAL A 257 22.33 9.90 4.30
CA VAL A 257 22.41 10.92 5.35
C VAL A 257 21.06 11.01 6.02
N GLU A 258 21.00 10.93 7.34
CA GLU A 258 19.78 11.14 8.12
C GLU A 258 19.38 12.61 8.10
N LEU A 259 18.09 12.86 7.87
CA LEU A 259 17.48 14.19 7.89
C LEU A 259 16.52 14.31 9.07
N PRO A 260 16.50 15.46 9.77
CA PRO A 260 15.56 15.67 10.85
C PRO A 260 14.12 15.81 10.33
N SER A 261 13.25 14.87 10.72
CA SER A 261 11.81 14.92 10.42
C SER A 261 11.01 15.66 11.49
N HIS A 262 11.58 15.85 12.67
CA HIS A 262 10.92 16.47 13.84
C HIS A 262 9.63 15.77 14.29
N THR A 263 9.43 14.49 13.94
CA THR A 263 8.29 13.67 14.33
C THR A 263 8.72 12.24 14.64
N THR A 264 7.93 11.55 15.47
CA THR A 264 8.02 10.10 15.68
C THR A 264 6.87 9.33 15.01
N ALA A 265 5.99 10.03 14.28
CA ALA A 265 4.95 9.39 13.51
C ALA A 265 5.55 8.60 12.34
N MET A 266 4.98 7.46 12.02
CA MET A 266 5.37 6.68 10.84
C MET A 266 5.13 7.50 9.58
N LEU A 267 6.12 7.60 8.71
CA LEU A 267 6.04 8.20 7.38
C LEU A 267 5.65 7.11 6.38
N THR A 268 4.66 7.38 5.54
CA THR A 268 3.96 6.37 4.74
C THR A 268 4.18 6.49 3.25
N ASP A 269 4.06 7.70 2.71
CA ASP A 269 4.19 7.96 1.28
C ASP A 269 4.80 9.34 1.02
N GLY A 270 5.32 9.56 -0.18
CA GLY A 270 5.93 10.81 -0.56
C GLY A 270 5.85 11.09 -2.06
N ILE A 271 5.80 12.37 -2.41
CA ILE A 271 5.77 12.83 -3.79
C ILE A 271 6.75 13.97 -4.05
N ALA A 272 7.34 13.98 -5.23
CA ALA A 272 7.97 15.18 -5.80
C ALA A 272 6.91 15.94 -6.59
N VAL A 273 6.46 17.07 -6.04
CA VAL A 273 5.47 17.93 -6.71
C VAL A 273 6.12 18.65 -7.92
N ASN A 274 7.38 18.98 -7.81
CA ASN A 274 8.26 19.48 -8.86
C ASN A 274 9.73 19.25 -8.45
N ASP A 275 10.68 19.76 -9.26
CA ASP A 275 12.11 19.56 -9.03
C ASP A 275 12.63 20.03 -7.66
N LEU A 276 11.94 20.98 -7.02
CA LEU A 276 12.33 21.53 -5.71
C LEU A 276 11.39 21.14 -4.59
N ARG A 277 10.10 20.97 -4.89
CA ARG A 277 9.08 20.75 -3.87
C ARG A 277 8.79 19.26 -3.67
N VAL A 278 9.09 18.79 -2.49
CA VAL A 278 8.82 17.40 -2.04
C VAL A 278 7.86 17.44 -0.84
N VAL A 279 6.92 16.51 -0.81
CA VAL A 279 5.98 16.33 0.31
C VAL A 279 6.00 14.87 0.73
N ILE A 280 6.15 14.62 2.04
CA ILE A 280 6.03 13.28 2.63
C ILE A 280 4.89 13.33 3.64
N GLY A 281 3.99 12.35 3.56
CA GLY A 281 2.88 12.17 4.48
C GLY A 281 3.14 11.06 5.50
N GLY A 282 2.38 11.07 6.58
CA GLY A 282 2.48 10.04 7.60
C GLY A 282 1.26 9.94 8.49
N LEU A 283 1.34 9.03 9.45
CA LEU A 283 0.30 8.85 10.45
C LEU A 283 0.15 10.13 11.31
N ALA A 284 -0.96 10.20 12.04
CA ALA A 284 -1.31 11.34 12.89
C ALA A 284 -1.39 12.68 12.12
N GLY A 285 -1.68 12.66 10.82
CA GLY A 285 -1.83 13.87 10.00
C GLY A 285 -0.55 14.64 9.74
N VAL A 286 0.60 13.98 9.82
CA VAL A 286 1.91 14.60 9.59
C VAL A 286 2.13 14.84 8.10
N LEU A 287 2.64 16.03 7.76
CA LEU A 287 3.21 16.36 6.46
C LEU A 287 4.59 17.01 6.65
N LEU A 288 5.57 16.47 5.97
CA LEU A 288 6.90 17.07 5.82
C LEU A 288 6.96 17.74 4.45
N VAL A 289 7.31 19.03 4.40
CA VAL A 289 7.36 19.79 3.16
C VAL A 289 8.76 20.35 2.97
N SER A 290 9.37 20.00 1.84
CA SER A 290 10.63 20.55 1.36
C SER A 290 10.41 21.53 0.22
N GLY A 291 11.29 22.52 0.12
CA GLY A 291 11.36 23.48 -0.99
C GLY A 291 12.73 23.51 -1.69
N ASP A 292 13.60 22.59 -1.34
CA ASP A 292 15.01 22.53 -1.74
C ASP A 292 15.41 21.13 -2.26
N ALA A 293 14.49 20.46 -2.97
CA ALA A 293 14.67 19.13 -3.53
C ALA A 293 14.93 18.03 -2.48
N GLY A 294 14.34 18.16 -1.29
CA GLY A 294 14.44 17.16 -0.23
C GLY A 294 15.74 17.26 0.58
N GLU A 295 16.41 18.41 0.62
CA GLU A 295 17.56 18.63 1.49
C GLU A 295 17.15 18.97 2.91
N THR A 296 16.10 19.78 3.08
CA THR A 296 15.51 20.10 4.37
C THR A 296 14.00 19.97 4.35
N PHE A 297 13.41 19.69 5.52
CA PHE A 297 11.97 19.51 5.66
C PHE A 297 11.42 20.34 6.81
N ARG A 298 10.25 20.92 6.56
CA ARG A 298 9.42 21.55 7.58
C ARG A 298 8.27 20.63 7.92
N LEU A 299 8.08 20.35 9.21
CA LEU A 299 6.94 19.60 9.74
C LEU A 299 5.71 20.52 9.81
N THR A 300 4.60 20.03 9.28
CA THR A 300 3.24 20.50 9.55
C THR A 300 2.39 19.34 10.02
N GLN A 301 1.42 19.59 10.87
CA GLN A 301 0.48 18.60 11.34
C GLN A 301 -0.95 19.07 11.10
N GLN A 302 -1.77 18.23 10.49
CA GLN A 302 -3.17 18.52 10.25
C GLN A 302 -3.95 18.53 11.58
N GLU A 303 -4.92 19.43 11.71
CA GLU A 303 -5.73 19.60 12.94
C GLU A 303 -6.52 18.32 13.30
N ASP A 304 -7.05 17.63 12.29
CA ASP A 304 -7.84 16.41 12.45
C ASP A 304 -6.99 15.19 12.81
N ARG A 305 -5.66 15.28 12.70
CA ARG A 305 -4.67 14.23 12.99
C ARG A 305 -4.93 12.89 12.27
N LYS A 306 -5.74 12.89 11.21
CA LYS A 306 -6.00 11.69 10.43
C LYS A 306 -4.78 11.32 9.60
N GLY A 307 -4.39 10.04 9.70
CA GLY A 307 -3.24 9.51 8.97
C GLY A 307 -3.40 9.67 7.46
N VAL A 308 -2.28 9.97 6.81
CA VAL A 308 -2.12 9.99 5.36
C VAL A 308 -1.47 8.69 4.95
N SER A 309 -2.06 7.97 4.00
CA SER A 309 -1.53 6.72 3.44
C SER A 309 -0.86 6.94 2.09
N ALA A 310 -1.43 7.84 1.27
CA ALA A 310 -0.92 8.15 -0.07
C ALA A 310 -1.13 9.62 -0.43
N LEU A 311 -0.32 10.11 -1.37
CA LEU A 311 -0.28 11.50 -1.83
C LEU A 311 -0.23 11.58 -3.37
N LEU A 312 -0.91 12.55 -3.94
CA LEU A 312 -0.72 13.00 -5.33
C LEU A 312 -0.62 14.52 -5.40
N PRO A 313 0.06 15.07 -6.42
CA PRO A 313 -0.03 16.50 -6.70
C PRO A 313 -1.49 16.90 -6.96
N GLY A 314 -1.96 17.93 -6.27
CA GLY A 314 -3.27 18.54 -6.49
C GLY A 314 -3.21 19.81 -7.33
N PRO A 315 -4.34 20.54 -7.49
CA PRO A 315 -4.35 21.89 -8.05
C PRO A 315 -3.34 22.80 -7.34
N ALA A 316 -2.98 23.91 -7.99
CA ALA A 316 -1.89 24.79 -7.57
C ALA A 316 -1.82 25.04 -6.04
N GLY A 317 -0.71 24.65 -5.44
CA GLY A 317 -0.44 24.81 -4.01
C GLY A 317 -1.16 23.80 -3.11
N THR A 318 -1.69 22.70 -3.66
CA THR A 318 -2.34 21.64 -2.88
C THR A 318 -1.75 20.26 -3.16
N VAL A 319 -2.09 19.30 -2.30
CA VAL A 319 -1.93 17.87 -2.52
C VAL A 319 -3.26 17.17 -2.30
N VAL A 320 -3.54 16.15 -3.08
CA VAL A 320 -4.62 15.20 -2.83
C VAL A 320 -4.06 14.08 -1.97
N VAL A 321 -4.75 13.75 -0.89
CA VAL A 321 -4.33 12.69 0.04
C VAL A 321 -5.42 11.64 0.18
N ALA A 322 -5.01 10.39 0.37
CA ALA A 322 -5.83 9.30 0.85
C ALA A 322 -5.36 8.86 2.24
N GLY A 323 -6.24 8.30 3.05
CA GLY A 323 -5.90 7.80 4.38
C GLY A 323 -7.11 7.54 5.26
N GLU A 324 -6.93 7.64 6.58
CA GLU A 324 -7.99 7.44 7.59
C GLU A 324 -9.19 8.40 7.45
N GLY A 325 -8.98 9.54 6.81
CA GLY A 325 -10.03 10.53 6.54
C GLY A 325 -10.67 10.38 5.17
N GLY A 326 -10.43 9.29 4.46
CA GLY A 326 -10.82 9.14 3.06
C GLY A 326 -9.93 9.96 2.14
N VAL A 327 -10.48 10.36 0.98
CA VAL A 327 -9.82 11.27 0.03
C VAL A 327 -10.14 12.72 0.35
N ARG A 328 -9.12 13.57 0.37
CA ARG A 328 -9.26 15.01 0.61
C ARG A 328 -8.13 15.80 -0.04
N THR A 329 -8.36 17.09 -0.25
CA THR A 329 -7.33 18.02 -0.73
C THR A 329 -6.81 18.86 0.42
N ILE A 330 -5.48 18.91 0.59
CA ILE A 330 -4.80 19.70 1.62
C ILE A 330 -4.06 20.83 0.95
N ARG A 331 -4.25 22.07 1.44
CA ARG A 331 -3.48 23.23 1.01
C ARG A 331 -2.11 23.18 1.68
N LEU A 332 -1.07 23.26 0.88
CA LEU A 332 0.29 23.41 1.38
C LEU A 332 0.55 24.87 1.73
N GLU A 333 1.11 25.10 2.92
CA GLU A 333 1.57 26.45 3.26
C GLU A 333 2.66 26.93 2.29
N PRO A 334 2.70 28.22 1.98
CA PRO A 334 3.82 28.79 1.24
C PRO A 334 5.13 28.52 1.97
N LEU A 335 6.14 28.04 1.25
CA LEU A 335 7.49 28.01 1.78
C LEU A 335 7.94 29.46 1.96
N ALA A 336 8.46 29.80 3.13
CA ALA A 336 9.12 31.09 3.31
C ALA A 336 10.21 31.21 2.22
N ALA A 337 10.28 32.35 1.56
CA ALA A 337 11.38 32.61 0.63
C ALA A 337 12.68 32.36 1.37
N ALA A 338 13.57 31.51 0.80
CA ALA A 338 14.90 31.33 1.35
C ALA A 338 15.51 32.72 1.52
N GLY A 339 15.83 33.08 2.77
CA GLY A 339 16.36 34.38 3.09
C GLY A 339 17.60 34.64 2.22
N SER A 340 17.54 35.76 1.48
CA SER A 340 18.64 36.31 0.69
C SER A 340 19.81 36.69 1.58
#